data_1c0b038f4bfc839b522035f2973c7ab0
#
_entry.id   1c0b038f4bfc839b522035f2973c7ab0
#
_cell.length_a   1.000
_cell.length_b   1.000
_cell.length_c   1.000
_cell.angle_alpha   90.00
_cell.angle_beta   90.00
_cell.angle_gamma   90.00
#
_symmetry.space_group_name_H-M   'P 1'
#
loop_
_entity.id
_entity.type
_entity.pdbx_description
1 polymer ?
#
loop_
_entity_poly.entity_id
_entity_poly.type
_entity_poly.pdbx_seq_one_letter_code
_entity_poly.pdbx_strand_id
1 'polypeptide(L)'
;MISELSPEQQDRRRRLIDAAFELGAAGGYDAVQMRDVSITANVALATIYRYFGSKDDLLAAAMTEWTSRLRGRVAQSPPRGESLAEQMIDVLGRACRAMERQPKLSEALVRALSSADTGVRESGADVQRQIASMGDQILADLDPELRGDILATIGHVWYSTLVSWANGRHDFAWVNAELERAVRVLITPHEQRNAARG
;
A
#
# COMPACT_ATOMS: atom_id res chain seq x y z
N MET A 1 -1.90 18.69 2.41
CA MET A 1 -1.31 19.21 3.69
C MET A 1 0.20 18.97 3.87
N ILE A 2 0.84 17.98 3.22
CA ILE A 2 2.31 17.75 3.34
C ILE A 2 3.14 18.88 2.69
N SER A 3 2.56 19.59 1.73
CA SER A 3 3.25 20.70 1.00
C SER A 3 3.52 21.96 1.83
N GLU A 4 2.97 22.07 3.04
CA GLU A 4 3.10 23.27 3.89
C GLU A 4 4.14 23.11 5.02
N LEU A 5 4.74 21.91 5.14
CA LEU A 5 5.75 21.66 6.18
C LEU A 5 7.12 22.24 5.77
N SER A 6 7.82 22.89 6.69
CA SER A 6 9.20 23.31 6.48
C SER A 6 10.11 22.07 6.26
N PRO A 7 11.32 22.26 5.65
CA PRO A 7 12.26 21.15 5.45
C PRO A 7 12.60 20.40 6.76
N GLU A 8 12.76 21.14 7.88
CA GLU A 8 13.00 20.53 9.19
C GLU A 8 11.81 19.73 9.70
N GLN A 9 10.58 20.20 9.45
CA GLN A 9 9.36 19.49 9.84
C GLN A 9 9.19 18.23 9.01
N GLN A 10 9.49 18.27 7.71
CA GLN A 10 9.49 17.10 6.83
C GLN A 10 10.51 16.06 7.30
N ASP A 11 11.72 16.50 7.67
CA ASP A 11 12.75 15.60 8.21
C ASP A 11 12.31 14.93 9.51
N ARG A 12 11.74 15.68 10.45
CA ARG A 12 11.21 15.11 11.70
C ARG A 12 10.09 14.09 11.41
N ARG A 13 9.16 14.42 10.52
CA ARG A 13 8.09 13.51 10.12
C ARG A 13 8.64 12.23 9.52
N ARG A 14 9.64 12.32 8.65
CA ARG A 14 10.30 11.16 8.04
C ARG A 14 10.96 10.28 9.12
N ARG A 15 11.73 10.87 10.05
CA ARG A 15 12.36 10.11 11.15
C ARG A 15 11.34 9.37 12.02
N LEU A 16 10.18 9.95 12.27
CA LEU A 16 9.09 9.30 13.01
C LEU A 16 8.53 8.09 12.24
N ILE A 17 8.35 8.22 10.94
CA ILE A 17 7.90 7.11 10.06
C ILE A 17 8.97 6.01 9.99
N ASP A 18 10.26 6.37 9.84
CA ASP A 18 11.34 5.39 9.78
C ASP A 18 11.49 4.63 11.13
N ALA A 19 11.30 5.30 12.27
CA ALA A 19 11.25 4.65 13.58
C ALA A 19 10.04 3.70 13.71
N ALA A 20 8.88 4.08 13.18
CA ALA A 20 7.72 3.18 13.15
C ALA A 20 7.96 1.94 12.28
N PHE A 21 8.68 2.07 11.15
CA PHE A 21 9.12 0.94 10.35
C PHE A 21 10.05 0.00 11.13
N GLU A 22 11.05 0.54 11.82
CA GLU A 22 12.00 -0.23 12.60
C GLU A 22 11.30 -1.05 13.70
N LEU A 23 10.50 -0.39 14.52
CA LEU A 23 9.76 -1.02 15.61
C LEU A 23 8.72 -2.03 15.10
N GLY A 24 8.00 -1.68 14.03
CA GLY A 24 7.03 -2.57 13.40
C GLY A 24 7.67 -3.82 12.80
N ALA A 25 8.84 -3.69 12.17
CA ALA A 25 9.59 -4.82 11.64
C ALA A 25 10.10 -5.75 12.74
N ALA A 26 10.52 -5.19 13.87
CA ALA A 26 11.02 -5.95 15.01
C ALA A 26 9.91 -6.71 15.75
N GLY A 27 8.79 -6.06 16.07
CA GLY A 27 7.79 -6.60 16.98
C GLY A 27 6.33 -6.47 16.55
N GLY A 28 6.04 -6.02 15.32
CA GLY A 28 4.68 -5.88 14.81
C GLY A 28 3.93 -4.68 15.39
N TYR A 29 2.60 -4.72 15.28
CA TYR A 29 1.73 -3.61 15.68
C TYR A 29 1.91 -3.20 17.15
N ASP A 30 2.03 -4.18 18.06
CA ASP A 30 2.08 -3.91 19.50
C ASP A 30 3.43 -3.32 19.95
N ALA A 31 4.51 -3.54 19.19
CA ALA A 31 5.81 -2.94 19.44
C ALA A 31 5.87 -1.45 19.03
N VAL A 32 4.98 -0.99 18.19
CA VAL A 32 4.91 0.43 17.82
C VAL A 32 4.13 1.19 18.89
N GLN A 33 4.85 1.78 19.86
CA GLN A 33 4.28 2.66 20.86
C GLN A 33 4.77 4.09 20.63
N MET A 34 3.89 5.10 20.76
CA MET A 34 4.23 6.51 20.47
C MET A 34 5.46 6.98 21.26
N ARG A 35 5.62 6.50 22.51
CA ARG A 35 6.79 6.81 23.35
C ARG A 35 8.07 6.21 22.76
N ASP A 36 8.04 4.95 22.34
CA ASP A 36 9.22 4.26 21.82
C ASP A 36 9.61 4.83 20.46
N VAL A 37 8.62 5.15 19.62
CA VAL A 37 8.84 5.89 18.36
C VAL A 37 9.52 7.23 18.61
N SER A 38 9.08 7.98 19.65
CA SER A 38 9.68 9.28 19.98
C SER A 38 11.15 9.15 20.39
N ILE A 39 11.50 8.11 21.14
CA ILE A 39 12.86 7.80 21.58
C ILE A 39 13.72 7.39 20.36
N THR A 40 13.26 6.43 19.56
CA THR A 40 13.96 5.91 18.37
C THR A 40 14.20 7.02 17.33
N ALA A 41 13.20 7.88 17.09
CA ALA A 41 13.32 9.01 16.17
C ALA A 41 14.14 10.20 16.71
N ASN A 42 14.49 10.19 17.99
CA ASN A 42 15.05 11.34 18.71
C ASN A 42 14.20 12.61 18.53
N VAL A 43 12.90 12.48 18.81
CA VAL A 43 11.90 13.57 18.73
C VAL A 43 11.10 13.57 20.02
N ALA A 44 10.85 14.76 20.60
CA ALA A 44 10.05 14.84 21.82
C ALA A 44 8.64 14.27 21.64
N LEU A 45 8.13 13.55 22.65
CA LEU A 45 6.81 12.91 22.62
C LEU A 45 5.67 13.92 22.32
N ALA A 46 5.72 15.12 22.86
CA ALA A 46 4.75 16.18 22.56
C ALA A 46 4.80 16.61 21.07
N THR A 47 5.95 16.46 20.43
CA THR A 47 6.12 16.81 19.03
C THR A 47 5.51 15.76 18.12
N ILE A 48 5.57 14.46 18.47
CA ILE A 48 4.97 13.39 17.64
C ILE A 48 3.46 13.59 17.49
N TYR A 49 2.77 13.98 18.60
CA TYR A 49 1.32 14.25 18.58
C TYR A 49 0.91 15.47 17.74
N ARG A 50 1.86 16.31 17.31
CA ARG A 50 1.61 17.40 16.36
C ARG A 50 1.59 16.91 14.91
N TYR A 51 2.21 15.76 14.62
CA TYR A 51 2.25 15.14 13.29
C TYR A 51 1.24 14.03 13.13
N PHE A 52 1.00 13.28 14.20
CA PHE A 52 0.16 12.07 14.17
C PHE A 52 -0.71 12.03 15.42
N GLY A 53 -2.03 12.02 15.23
CA GLY A 53 -2.99 12.02 16.34
C GLY A 53 -2.98 10.72 17.14
N SER A 54 -2.60 9.61 16.51
CA SER A 54 -2.58 8.28 17.10
C SER A 54 -1.48 7.39 16.51
N LYS A 55 -1.29 6.20 17.09
CA LYS A 55 -0.45 5.14 16.53
C LYS A 55 -0.94 4.70 15.15
N ASP A 56 -2.25 4.58 14.99
CA ASP A 56 -2.84 4.14 13.73
C ASP A 56 -2.64 5.18 12.63
N ASP A 57 -2.77 6.48 12.96
CA ASP A 57 -2.45 7.57 12.03
C ASP A 57 -0.98 7.54 11.59
N LEU A 58 -0.05 7.34 12.52
CA LEU A 58 1.37 7.17 12.20
C LEU A 58 1.63 5.96 11.30
N LEU A 59 1.05 4.80 11.62
CA LEU A 59 1.23 3.58 10.82
C LEU A 59 0.55 3.67 9.45
N ALA A 60 -0.59 4.35 9.35
CA ALA A 60 -1.24 4.62 8.06
C ALA A 60 -0.39 5.56 7.18
N ALA A 61 0.22 6.58 7.77
CA ALA A 61 1.19 7.43 7.08
C ALA A 61 2.46 6.64 6.67
N ALA A 62 2.90 5.70 7.50
CA ALA A 62 3.98 4.78 7.16
C ALA A 62 3.60 3.88 5.98
N MET A 63 2.37 3.38 5.92
CA MET A 63 1.88 2.61 4.75
C MET A 63 1.89 3.45 3.47
N THR A 64 1.48 4.72 3.55
CA THR A 64 1.56 5.66 2.40
C THR A 64 3.00 5.78 1.89
N GLU A 65 3.97 5.95 2.79
CA GLU A 65 5.39 6.03 2.45
C GLU A 65 5.92 4.72 1.87
N TRP A 66 5.54 3.57 2.47
CA TRP A 66 5.92 2.24 1.96
C TRP A 66 5.40 2.02 0.53
N THR A 67 4.13 2.38 0.28
CA THR A 67 3.51 2.27 -1.05
C THR A 67 4.20 3.19 -2.06
N SER A 68 4.59 4.41 -1.66
CA SER A 68 5.35 5.33 -2.51
C SER A 68 6.71 4.75 -2.90
N ARG A 69 7.44 4.16 -1.95
CA ARG A 69 8.73 3.47 -2.22
C ARG A 69 8.54 2.26 -3.15
N LEU A 70 7.44 1.51 -2.97
CA LEU A 70 7.09 0.40 -3.86
C LEU A 70 6.82 0.89 -5.28
N ARG A 71 5.99 1.93 -5.44
CA ARG A 71 5.70 2.55 -6.73
C ARG A 71 6.98 3.00 -7.46
N GLY A 72 7.92 3.62 -6.75
CA GLY A 72 9.22 4.02 -7.31
C GLY A 72 10.01 2.82 -7.85
N ARG A 73 9.99 1.68 -7.13
CA ARG A 73 10.65 0.44 -7.59
C ARG A 73 9.96 -0.18 -8.81
N VAL A 74 8.63 -0.17 -8.84
CA VAL A 74 7.85 -0.64 -10.00
C VAL A 74 8.15 0.21 -11.22
N ALA A 75 8.22 1.53 -11.09
CA ALA A 75 8.54 2.45 -12.20
C ALA A 75 9.95 2.22 -12.78
N GLN A 76 10.91 1.75 -11.98
CA GLN A 76 12.28 1.43 -12.42
C GLN A 76 12.39 0.06 -13.10
N SER A 77 11.39 -0.79 -13.00
CA SER A 77 11.38 -2.14 -13.55
C SER A 77 10.06 -2.39 -14.27
N PRO A 78 10.02 -2.28 -15.61
CA PRO A 78 8.78 -2.48 -16.36
C PRO A 78 8.08 -3.77 -15.99
N PRO A 79 6.73 -3.79 -16.00
CA PRO A 79 5.95 -5.00 -15.78
C PRO A 79 6.31 -6.09 -16.79
N ARG A 80 6.31 -7.34 -16.35
CA ARG A 80 6.60 -8.52 -17.17
C ARG A 80 5.30 -9.22 -17.57
N GLY A 81 5.25 -9.71 -18.79
CA GLY A 81 4.11 -10.45 -19.35
C GLY A 81 3.77 -9.95 -20.76
N GLU A 82 3.13 -10.81 -21.53
CA GLU A 82 2.72 -10.52 -22.90
C GLU A 82 1.33 -9.87 -22.95
N SER A 83 0.51 -10.10 -21.92
CA SER A 83 -0.83 -9.55 -21.79
C SER A 83 -0.93 -8.51 -20.66
N LEU A 84 -1.95 -7.63 -20.71
CA LEU A 84 -2.23 -6.65 -19.66
C LEU A 84 -2.49 -7.34 -18.32
N ALA A 85 -3.20 -8.48 -18.35
CA ALA A 85 -3.47 -9.28 -17.16
C ALA A 85 -2.17 -9.82 -16.53
N GLU A 86 -1.25 -10.37 -17.34
CA GLU A 86 0.05 -10.86 -16.84
C GLU A 86 0.91 -9.75 -16.27
N GLN A 87 0.95 -8.59 -16.92
CA GLN A 87 1.67 -7.42 -16.44
C GLN A 87 1.11 -6.93 -15.10
N MET A 88 -0.20 -6.90 -14.95
CA MET A 88 -0.85 -6.53 -13.69
C MET A 88 -0.55 -7.54 -12.58
N ILE A 89 -0.61 -8.85 -12.87
CA ILE A 89 -0.26 -9.92 -11.94
C ILE A 89 1.20 -9.81 -11.49
N ASP A 90 2.13 -9.50 -12.39
CA ASP A 90 3.54 -9.30 -12.03
C ASP A 90 3.73 -8.12 -11.07
N VAL A 91 3.08 -6.98 -11.32
CA VAL A 91 3.17 -5.79 -10.44
C VAL A 91 2.60 -6.10 -9.06
N LEU A 92 1.41 -6.69 -8.98
CA LEU A 92 0.78 -7.04 -7.71
C LEU A 92 1.59 -8.12 -6.97
N GLY A 93 2.12 -9.11 -7.69
CA GLY A 93 2.98 -10.14 -7.11
C GLY A 93 4.29 -9.58 -6.54
N ARG A 94 4.88 -8.54 -7.15
CA ARG A 94 6.04 -7.83 -6.58
C ARG A 94 5.68 -7.14 -5.27
N ALA A 95 4.49 -6.54 -5.19
CA ALA A 95 4.01 -5.89 -3.98
C ALA A 95 3.78 -6.91 -2.85
N CYS A 96 3.11 -8.02 -3.14
CA CYS A 96 2.89 -9.11 -2.19
C CYS A 96 4.21 -9.69 -1.68
N ARG A 97 5.18 -9.96 -2.56
CA ARG A 97 6.52 -10.43 -2.15
C ARG A 97 7.26 -9.41 -1.28
N ALA A 98 7.06 -8.10 -1.52
CA ALA A 98 7.67 -7.08 -0.67
C ALA A 98 7.06 -7.07 0.74
N MET A 99 5.75 -7.29 0.86
CA MET A 99 5.06 -7.42 2.15
C MET A 99 5.45 -8.71 2.89
N GLU A 100 5.53 -9.82 2.16
CA GLU A 100 5.89 -11.14 2.72
C GLU A 100 7.29 -11.19 3.33
N ARG A 101 8.24 -10.37 2.83
CA ARG A 101 9.60 -10.26 3.40
C ARG A 101 9.62 -9.63 4.79
N GLN A 102 8.61 -8.86 5.16
CA GLN A 102 8.51 -8.17 6.46
C GLN A 102 7.10 -8.37 7.05
N PRO A 103 6.72 -9.60 7.38
CA PRO A 103 5.34 -9.94 7.69
C PRO A 103 4.79 -9.20 8.91
N LYS A 104 5.60 -9.02 9.97
CA LYS A 104 5.19 -8.28 11.18
C LYS A 104 4.89 -6.82 10.88
N LEU A 105 5.76 -6.16 10.10
CA LEU A 105 5.54 -4.79 9.67
C LEU A 105 4.28 -4.68 8.81
N SER A 106 4.16 -5.55 7.81
CA SER A 106 3.04 -5.55 6.87
C SER A 106 1.71 -5.77 7.58
N GLU A 107 1.65 -6.68 8.55
CA GLU A 107 0.48 -6.88 9.41
C GLU A 107 0.13 -5.60 10.19
N ALA A 108 1.13 -4.97 10.81
CA ALA A 108 0.94 -3.73 11.57
C ALA A 108 0.36 -2.61 10.69
N LEU A 109 0.88 -2.45 9.47
CA LEU A 109 0.42 -1.44 8.52
C LEU A 109 -1.01 -1.71 8.04
N VAL A 110 -1.33 -2.96 7.69
CA VAL A 110 -2.69 -3.37 7.27
C VAL A 110 -3.69 -3.20 8.41
N ARG A 111 -3.32 -3.58 9.63
CA ARG A 111 -4.16 -3.43 10.82
C ARG A 111 -4.50 -1.96 11.08
N ALA A 112 -3.52 -1.07 10.98
CA ALA A 112 -3.72 0.37 11.18
C ALA A 112 -4.69 0.97 10.16
N LEU A 113 -4.64 0.56 8.89
CA LEU A 113 -5.57 1.01 7.85
C LEU A 113 -7.02 0.61 8.10
N SER A 114 -7.26 -0.37 8.98
CA SER A 114 -8.63 -0.79 9.36
C SER A 114 -9.20 0.04 10.51
N SER A 115 -8.44 0.98 11.06
CA SER A 115 -8.89 1.86 12.15
C SER A 115 -9.89 2.91 11.66
N ALA A 116 -10.84 3.27 12.53
CA ALA A 116 -11.82 4.32 12.28
C ALA A 116 -11.26 5.75 12.50
N ASP A 117 -9.99 5.89 12.83
CA ASP A 117 -9.31 7.18 13.04
C ASP A 117 -9.40 8.08 11.80
N THR A 118 -9.60 9.38 12.02
CA THR A 118 -9.79 10.35 10.93
C THR A 118 -8.52 10.51 10.09
N GLY A 119 -7.31 10.51 10.71
CA GLY A 119 -6.03 10.58 10.00
C GLY A 119 -5.80 9.35 9.10
N VAL A 120 -6.26 8.19 9.53
CA VAL A 120 -6.18 6.94 8.75
C VAL A 120 -6.97 7.01 7.45
N ARG A 121 -8.12 7.69 7.43
CA ARG A 121 -8.94 7.81 6.21
C ARG A 121 -8.22 8.55 5.09
N GLU A 122 -7.53 9.64 5.39
CA GLU A 122 -6.75 10.39 4.40
C GLU A 122 -5.60 9.54 3.85
N SER A 123 -4.83 8.91 4.75
CA SER A 123 -3.74 8.01 4.38
C SER A 123 -4.22 6.81 3.57
N GLY A 124 -5.35 6.21 3.92
CA GLY A 124 -5.95 5.10 3.17
C GLY A 124 -6.34 5.49 1.74
N ALA A 125 -6.92 6.67 1.54
CA ALA A 125 -7.21 7.20 0.21
C ALA A 125 -5.94 7.45 -0.61
N ASP A 126 -4.86 7.93 0.02
CA ASP A 126 -3.55 8.11 -0.63
C ASP A 126 -2.95 6.77 -1.06
N VAL A 127 -3.00 5.75 -0.20
CA VAL A 127 -2.55 4.39 -0.52
C VAL A 127 -3.30 3.85 -1.72
N GLN A 128 -4.62 3.96 -1.74
CA GLN A 128 -5.44 3.50 -2.88
C GLN A 128 -5.07 4.22 -4.18
N ARG A 129 -4.92 5.55 -4.15
CA ARG A 129 -4.48 6.31 -5.34
C ARG A 129 -3.11 5.87 -5.86
N GLN A 130 -2.17 5.63 -4.95
CA GLN A 130 -0.82 5.19 -5.33
C GLN A 130 -0.82 3.77 -5.92
N ILE A 131 -1.62 2.87 -5.38
CA ILE A 131 -1.80 1.51 -5.91
C ILE A 131 -2.43 1.58 -7.31
N ALA A 132 -3.53 2.32 -7.47
CA ALA A 132 -4.16 2.51 -8.77
C ALA A 132 -3.17 3.07 -9.81
N SER A 133 -2.33 4.04 -9.43
CA SER A 133 -1.34 4.64 -10.34
C SER A 133 -0.27 3.66 -10.83
N MET A 134 -0.01 2.55 -10.13
CA MET A 134 0.92 1.52 -10.60
C MET A 134 0.34 0.68 -11.76
N GLY A 135 -0.98 0.53 -11.81
CA GLY A 135 -1.68 -0.19 -12.89
C GLY A 135 -2.15 0.72 -14.03
N ASP A 136 -2.17 2.03 -13.82
CA ASP A 136 -2.75 2.99 -14.77
C ASP A 136 -2.05 2.98 -16.13
N GLN A 137 -0.72 2.86 -16.14
CA GLN A 137 0.06 2.75 -17.38
C GLN A 137 -0.16 1.43 -18.11
N ILE A 138 -0.39 0.33 -17.37
CA ILE A 138 -0.65 -0.99 -17.95
C ILE A 138 -1.97 -0.97 -18.72
N LEU A 139 -2.98 -0.27 -18.20
CA LEU A 139 -4.32 -0.21 -18.75
C LEU A 139 -4.60 1.06 -19.57
N ALA A 140 -3.53 1.77 -20.01
CA ALA A 140 -3.66 3.09 -20.65
C ALA A 140 -4.55 3.08 -21.91
N ASP A 141 -4.60 1.98 -22.65
CA ASP A 141 -5.39 1.85 -23.88
C ASP A 141 -6.88 1.52 -23.62
N LEU A 142 -7.27 1.28 -22.38
CA LEU A 142 -8.67 1.09 -22.01
C LEU A 142 -9.37 2.46 -21.84
N ASP A 143 -10.70 2.43 -22.01
CA ASP A 143 -11.55 3.57 -21.67
C ASP A 143 -11.25 4.06 -20.24
N PRO A 144 -11.14 5.38 -19.99
CA PRO A 144 -10.73 5.91 -18.68
C PRO A 144 -11.66 5.53 -17.51
N GLU A 145 -12.97 5.47 -17.75
CA GLU A 145 -13.97 5.10 -16.72
C GLU A 145 -13.82 3.60 -16.39
N LEU A 146 -13.79 2.75 -17.41
CA LEU A 146 -13.58 1.32 -17.24
C LEU A 146 -12.25 1.01 -16.55
N ARG A 147 -11.17 1.70 -16.93
CA ARG A 147 -9.86 1.58 -16.28
C ARG A 147 -9.93 1.92 -14.81
N GLY A 148 -10.59 3.01 -14.46
CA GLY A 148 -10.82 3.43 -13.08
C GLY A 148 -11.55 2.37 -12.27
N ASP A 149 -12.63 1.81 -12.81
CA ASP A 149 -13.44 0.77 -12.17
C ASP A 149 -12.65 -0.52 -11.94
N ILE A 150 -11.86 -0.96 -12.94
CA ILE A 150 -10.99 -2.14 -12.82
C ILE A 150 -9.97 -1.94 -11.70
N LEU A 151 -9.25 -0.81 -11.70
CA LEU A 151 -8.23 -0.52 -10.70
C LEU A 151 -8.80 -0.39 -9.29
N ALA A 152 -9.96 0.26 -9.14
CA ALA A 152 -10.66 0.36 -7.86
C ALA A 152 -11.08 -1.03 -7.35
N THR A 153 -11.64 -1.87 -8.23
CA THR A 153 -12.09 -3.22 -7.87
C THR A 153 -10.91 -4.10 -7.44
N ILE A 154 -9.80 -4.08 -8.20
CA ILE A 154 -8.57 -4.80 -7.81
C ILE A 154 -8.07 -4.30 -6.46
N GLY A 155 -8.08 -2.99 -6.21
CA GLY A 155 -7.70 -2.39 -4.93
C GLY A 155 -8.56 -2.87 -3.75
N HIS A 156 -9.88 -2.99 -3.94
CA HIS A 156 -10.80 -3.54 -2.93
C HIS A 156 -10.52 -5.02 -2.64
N VAL A 157 -10.32 -5.83 -3.69
CA VAL A 157 -9.97 -7.25 -3.53
C VAL A 157 -8.64 -7.37 -2.77
N TRP A 158 -7.63 -6.58 -3.15
CA TRP A 158 -6.34 -6.60 -2.49
C TRP A 158 -6.45 -6.24 -1.01
N TYR A 159 -7.12 -5.13 -0.68
CA TYR A 159 -7.31 -4.73 0.71
C TYR A 159 -8.04 -5.82 1.52
N SER A 160 -9.13 -6.36 1.00
CA SER A 160 -9.90 -7.42 1.67
C SER A 160 -9.05 -8.68 1.92
N THR A 161 -8.25 -9.11 0.94
CA THR A 161 -7.37 -10.27 1.09
C THR A 161 -6.23 -10.02 2.07
N LEU A 162 -5.65 -8.82 2.08
CA LEU A 162 -4.62 -8.43 3.07
C LEU A 162 -5.18 -8.39 4.49
N VAL A 163 -6.40 -7.88 4.68
CA VAL A 163 -7.07 -7.92 6.00
C VAL A 163 -7.31 -9.37 6.45
N SER A 164 -7.71 -10.25 5.54
CA SER A 164 -7.89 -11.67 5.84
C SER A 164 -6.57 -12.35 6.26
N TRP A 165 -5.47 -12.03 5.55
CA TRP A 165 -4.13 -12.48 5.89
C TRP A 165 -3.67 -11.93 7.25
N ALA A 166 -3.79 -10.63 7.50
CA ALA A 166 -3.38 -9.99 8.75
C ALA A 166 -4.13 -10.53 9.97
N ASN A 167 -5.35 -11.04 9.78
CA ASN A 167 -6.13 -11.73 10.81
C ASN A 167 -5.81 -13.23 10.92
N GLY A 168 -4.78 -13.73 10.24
CA GLY A 168 -4.33 -15.12 10.31
C GLY A 168 -5.30 -16.14 9.68
N ARG A 169 -6.24 -15.69 8.85
CA ARG A 169 -7.23 -16.58 8.20
C ARG A 169 -6.65 -17.28 6.98
N HIS A 170 -5.72 -16.64 6.30
CA HIS A 170 -5.11 -17.10 5.06
C HIS A 170 -3.63 -16.70 4.99
N ASP A 171 -2.86 -17.36 4.14
CA ASP A 171 -1.46 -17.05 3.85
C ASP A 171 -1.30 -16.14 2.60
N PHE A 172 -0.07 -15.73 2.30
CA PHE A 172 0.21 -14.92 1.11
C PHE A 172 0.01 -15.68 -0.21
N ALA A 173 0.10 -17.01 -0.21
CA ALA A 173 -0.20 -17.82 -1.40
C ALA A 173 -1.67 -17.66 -1.79
N TRP A 174 -2.57 -17.69 -0.80
CA TRP A 174 -3.99 -17.43 -1.02
C TRP A 174 -4.24 -15.98 -1.49
N VAL A 175 -3.59 -14.96 -0.87
CA VAL A 175 -3.70 -13.56 -1.32
C VAL A 175 -3.34 -13.42 -2.79
N ASN A 176 -2.22 -14.00 -3.21
CA ASN A 176 -1.77 -13.96 -4.60
C ASN A 176 -2.77 -14.65 -5.54
N ALA A 177 -3.30 -15.83 -5.17
CA ALA A 177 -4.28 -16.56 -5.98
C ALA A 177 -5.59 -15.78 -6.18
N GLU A 178 -6.10 -15.12 -5.14
CA GLU A 178 -7.30 -14.29 -5.23
C GLU A 178 -7.09 -13.04 -6.10
N LEU A 179 -5.92 -12.40 -5.98
CA LEU A 179 -5.56 -11.27 -6.84
C LEU A 179 -5.43 -11.68 -8.31
N GLU A 180 -4.73 -12.80 -8.59
CA GLU A 180 -4.61 -13.32 -9.93
C GLU A 180 -5.98 -13.62 -10.55
N ARG A 181 -6.87 -14.26 -9.79
CA ARG A 181 -8.24 -14.54 -10.22
C ARG A 181 -9.01 -13.26 -10.55
N ALA A 182 -8.96 -12.26 -9.65
CA ALA A 182 -9.62 -10.97 -9.86
C ALA A 182 -9.10 -10.26 -11.12
N VAL A 183 -7.78 -10.22 -11.31
CA VAL A 183 -7.15 -9.60 -12.47
C VAL A 183 -7.60 -10.29 -13.76
N ARG A 184 -7.56 -11.63 -13.81
CA ARG A 184 -7.98 -12.37 -15.02
C ARG A 184 -9.45 -12.14 -15.34
N VAL A 185 -10.33 -12.17 -14.35
CA VAL A 185 -11.78 -11.93 -14.55
C VAL A 185 -12.05 -10.51 -15.05
N LEU A 186 -11.34 -9.52 -14.53
CA LEU A 186 -11.58 -8.11 -14.86
C LEU A 186 -10.90 -7.68 -16.17
N ILE A 187 -9.70 -8.17 -16.48
CA ILE A 187 -8.90 -7.64 -17.59
C ILE A 187 -9.01 -8.50 -18.86
N THR A 188 -8.92 -9.85 -18.76
CA THR A 188 -8.87 -10.74 -19.94
C THR A 188 -10.04 -10.55 -20.92
N PRO A 189 -11.31 -10.34 -20.50
CA PRO A 189 -12.41 -10.13 -21.46
C PRO A 189 -12.24 -8.86 -22.30
N HIS A 190 -11.53 -7.86 -21.81
CA HIS A 190 -11.27 -6.62 -22.55
C HIS A 190 -10.14 -6.77 -23.55
N GLU A 191 -9.09 -7.53 -23.21
CA GLU A 191 -8.02 -7.88 -24.14
C GLU A 191 -8.55 -8.65 -25.37
N GLN A 192 -9.38 -9.66 -25.13
CA GLN A 192 -9.98 -10.47 -26.19
C GLN A 192 -10.87 -9.64 -27.13
N ARG A 193 -11.63 -8.68 -26.57
CA ARG A 193 -12.47 -7.77 -27.38
C ARG A 193 -11.63 -6.82 -28.23
N ASN A 194 -10.52 -6.31 -27.72
CA ASN A 194 -9.64 -5.44 -28.48
C ASN A 194 -8.91 -6.21 -29.58
N ALA A 195 -8.43 -7.42 -29.30
CA ALA A 195 -7.81 -8.29 -30.30
C ALA A 195 -8.77 -8.71 -31.46
N ALA A 196 -10.08 -8.80 -31.16
CA ALA A 196 -11.08 -9.14 -32.17
C ALA A 196 -11.50 -7.94 -33.06
N ARG A 197 -11.10 -6.73 -32.74
CA ARG A 197 -11.44 -5.49 -33.46
C ARG A 197 -10.30 -4.92 -34.32
N GLY A 198 -9.08 -5.40 -34.16
CA GLY A 198 -7.88 -5.04 -34.91
C GLY A 198 -7.55 -6.09 -35.96
#